data_44b789ad0a99255d858f0fcc07e49827
#
_entry.id   44b789ad0a99255d858f0fcc07e49827
#
_cell.length_a   1.000
_cell.length_b   1.000
_cell.length_c   1.000
_cell.angle_alpha   90.00
_cell.angle_beta   90.00
_cell.angle_gamma   90.00
#
_symmetry.space_group_name_H-M   'P 1'
#
loop_
_entity.id
_entity.type
_entity.pdbx_description
1 polymer ?
#
loop_
_entity_poly.entity_id
_entity_poly.type
_entity_poly.pdbx_seq_one_letter_code
_entity_poly.pdbx_strand_id
1 'polypeptide(L)' 'MYRIREVAKILGFTERAVRQWIIDGKIKAVKIMSEWRIPAEEVERLKRGE' A
#
# COMPACT_ATOMS: atom_id res chain seq x y z
N MET A 1 10.35 0.32 -3.56
CA MET A 1 8.99 -0.08 -3.19
C MET A 1 8.77 0.16 -1.70
N TYR A 2 7.52 0.36 -1.32
CA TYR A 2 7.17 0.66 0.06
C TYR A 2 6.59 -0.55 0.77
N ARG A 3 6.77 -0.59 2.08
CA ARG A 3 6.12 -1.58 2.92
C ARG A 3 4.76 -1.05 3.37
N ILE A 4 3.90 -1.95 3.84
CA ILE A 4 2.57 -1.55 4.32
C ILE A 4 2.68 -0.45 5.38
N ARG A 5 3.61 -0.62 6.33
CA ARG A 5 3.82 0.37 7.39
C ARG A 5 4.13 1.75 6.84
N GLU A 6 4.99 1.80 5.83
CA GLU A 6 5.39 3.06 5.22
C GLU A 6 4.22 3.72 4.51
N VAL A 7 3.46 2.95 3.75
CA VAL A 7 2.29 3.47 3.04
C VAL A 7 1.24 3.98 4.03
N ALA A 8 1.02 3.24 5.11
CA ALA A 8 0.07 3.66 6.14
C ALA A 8 0.47 5.02 6.71
N LYS A 9 1.75 5.22 6.97
CA LYS A 9 2.26 6.49 7.48
C LYS A 9 2.08 7.62 6.47
N ILE A 10 2.44 7.35 5.22
CA ILE A 10 2.36 8.35 4.15
C ILE A 10 0.92 8.81 3.94
N LEU A 11 -0.01 7.87 3.93
CA LEU A 11 -1.42 8.16 3.65
C LEU A 11 -2.23 8.54 4.89
N GLY A 12 -1.66 8.32 6.08
CA GLY A 12 -2.38 8.64 7.31
C GLY A 12 -3.42 7.61 7.72
N PHE A 13 -3.17 6.35 7.38
CA PHE A 13 -4.07 5.24 7.73
C PHE A 13 -3.35 4.20 8.56
N THR A 14 -4.09 3.21 9.05
CA THR A 14 -3.50 2.10 9.80
C THR A 14 -2.95 1.05 8.84
N GLU A 15 -2.00 0.25 9.33
CA GLU A 15 -1.47 -0.86 8.55
C GLU A 15 -2.56 -1.85 8.19
N ARG A 16 -3.50 -2.05 9.11
CA ARG A 16 -4.62 -2.97 8.91
C ARG A 16 -5.49 -2.52 7.73
N ALA A 17 -5.77 -1.23 7.66
CA ALA A 17 -6.58 -0.68 6.57
C ALA A 17 -5.87 -0.86 5.23
N VAL A 18 -4.57 -0.56 5.18
CA VAL A 18 -3.80 -0.70 3.94
C VAL A 18 -3.76 -2.16 3.50
N ARG A 19 -3.54 -3.07 4.44
CA ARG A 19 -3.51 -4.50 4.12
C ARG A 19 -4.85 -4.96 3.55
N GLN A 20 -5.95 -4.50 4.14
CA GLN A 20 -7.27 -4.87 3.67
C GLN A 20 -7.50 -4.37 2.24
N TRP A 21 -7.06 -3.17 1.93
CA TRP A 21 -7.18 -2.63 0.57
C TRP A 21 -6.39 -3.46 -0.45
N ILE A 22 -5.24 -3.96 -0.05
CA ILE A 22 -4.44 -4.84 -0.93
C ILE A 22 -5.20 -6.15 -1.17
N ILE A 23 -5.75 -6.72 -0.11
CA ILE A 23 -6.52 -7.98 -0.21
C ILE A 23 -7.76 -7.78 -1.09
N ASP A 24 -8.41 -6.63 -0.96
CA ASP A 24 -9.61 -6.31 -1.73
C ASP A 24 -9.32 -5.95 -3.19
N GLY A 25 -8.05 -5.81 -3.53
CA GLY A 25 -7.66 -5.45 -4.90
C GLY A 25 -7.74 -3.97 -5.20
N LYS A 26 -7.87 -3.13 -4.20
CA LYS A 26 -7.94 -1.67 -4.40
C LYS A 26 -6.56 -1.06 -4.58
N ILE A 27 -5.55 -1.70 -4.05
CA ILE A 27 -4.16 -1.26 -4.16
C ILE A 27 -3.35 -2.39 -4.78
N LYS A 28 -2.60 -2.08 -5.82
CA LYS A 28 -1.72 -3.06 -6.43
C LYS A 28 -0.48 -3.23 -5.58
N ALA A 29 -0.15 -4.46 -5.26
CA ALA A 29 1.03 -4.77 -4.47
C ALA A 29 1.59 -6.10 -4.91
N VAL A 30 2.87 -6.30 -4.64
CA VAL A 30 3.57 -7.54 -4.97
C VAL A 30 3.95 -8.22 -3.67
N LYS A 31 3.72 -9.52 -3.57
CA LYS A 31 4.10 -10.29 -2.39
C LYS A 31 5.49 -10.88 -2.62
N ILE A 32 6.46 -10.44 -1.84
CA ILE A 32 7.83 -10.89 -1.94
C ILE A 32 8.22 -11.49 -0.60
N MET A 33 8.55 -12.78 -0.59
CA MET A 33 8.97 -13.49 0.62
C MET A 33 8.01 -13.25 1.79
N SER A 34 6.73 -13.41 1.52
CA SER A 34 5.63 -13.27 2.50
C SER A 34 5.41 -11.84 2.98
N GLU A 35 6.03 -10.85 2.34
CA GLU A 35 5.79 -9.45 2.67
C GLU A 35 5.23 -8.71 1.47
N TRP A 36 4.27 -7.85 1.73
CA TRP A 36 3.69 -7.01 0.68
C TRP A 36 4.63 -5.83 0.38
N ARG A 37 4.85 -5.58 -0.91
CA ARG A 37 5.61 -4.43 -1.38
C ARG A 37 4.74 -3.63 -2.33
N ILE A 38 4.67 -2.34 -2.12
CA ILE A 38 3.80 -1.47 -2.90
C ILE A 38 4.67 -0.56 -3.76
N PRO A 39 4.47 -0.55 -5.10
CA PRO A 39 5.27 0.29 -5.99
C PRO A 39 5.12 1.77 -5.66
N ALA A 40 6.20 2.52 -5.82
CA ALA A 40 6.19 3.96 -5.54
C ALA A 40 5.12 4.69 -6.36
N GLU A 41 4.95 4.31 -7.62
CA GLU A 41 3.95 4.93 -8.49
C GLU A 41 2.54 4.70 -7.98
N GLU A 42 2.28 3.57 -7.35
CA GLU A 42 0.98 3.28 -6.76
C GLU A 42 0.72 4.20 -5.58
N VAL A 43 1.74 4.43 -4.76
CA VAL A 43 1.64 5.33 -3.61
C VAL A 43 1.39 6.76 -4.08
N GLU A 44 2.07 7.18 -5.14
CA GLU A 44 1.86 8.50 -5.72
C GLU A 44 0.44 8.69 -6.21
N ARG A 45 -0.10 7.66 -6.87
CA ARG A 45 -1.47 7.69 -7.37
C ARG A 45 -2.46 7.85 -6.21
N LEU A 46 -2.24 7.13 -5.13
CA LEU A 46 -3.11 7.19 -3.95
C LEU A 46 -3.01 8.56 -3.26
N LYS A 47 -1.83 9.13 -3.22
CA LYS A 47 -1.63 10.45 -2.64
C LYS A 47 -2.38 11.53 -3.41
N ARG A 48 -2.52 11.36 -4.72
CA ARG A 48 -3.27 12.30 -5.55
C ARG A 48 -4.77 12.09 -5.46
N GLY A 49 -5.21 11.04 -4.78
CA GLY A 49 -6.63 10.77 -4.62
C GLY A 49 -7.28 10.08 -5.81
N GLU A 50 -6.47 9.44 -6.62
CA GLU A 50 -6.99 8.72 -7.79
C GLU A 50 -7.25 7.26 -7.49
#